data_7202d9aafc05a20fc387104f7e33d5e4
#
_entry.id   7202d9aafc05a20fc387104f7e33d5e4
#
_cell.length_a   1.000
_cell.length_b   1.000
_cell.length_c   1.000
_cell.angle_alpha   90.00
_cell.angle_beta   90.00
_cell.angle_gamma   90.00
#
_symmetry.space_group_name_H-M   'P 1'
#
loop_
_entity.id
_entity.type
_entity.pdbx_description
1 polymer ?
#
loop_
_entity_poly.entity_id
_entity_poly.type
_entity_poly.pdbx_seq_one_letter_code
_entity_poly.pdbx_strand_id
1 'polypeptide(L)'
;MPKKTDREYRTMIQPLLIPTAAEKRIDTDFYVEGYATTFDKPYLLYEWDGNKYYERIDRNALAGADMSDVIMQYNHEGKVLARLSNGTLGVEANDNGLFTFADLSKSRAAQDMFEEIKNGLVTKMSWAFRVSDCLLY
;
A
#
# COMPACT_ATOMS: atom_id res chain seq x y z
N MET A 1 18.75 -2.66 11.58
CA MET A 1 18.09 -3.86 11.01
C MET A 1 16.75 -4.07 11.69
N PRO A 2 15.68 -4.25 10.93
CA PRO A 2 14.41 -4.63 11.54
C PRO A 2 14.47 -6.07 12.07
N LYS A 3 13.76 -6.33 13.14
CA LYS A 3 13.59 -7.69 13.63
C LYS A 3 12.61 -8.43 12.71
N LYS A 4 12.83 -9.72 12.49
CA LYS A 4 12.00 -10.53 11.58
C LYS A 4 10.52 -10.55 11.96
N THR A 5 10.19 -10.42 13.24
CA THR A 5 8.82 -10.44 13.74
C THR A 5 8.19 -9.06 13.87
N ASP A 6 8.99 -8.00 13.77
CA ASP A 6 8.51 -6.64 13.90
C ASP A 6 7.80 -6.21 12.61
N ARG A 7 6.75 -5.41 12.79
CA ARG A 7 6.05 -4.81 11.69
C ARG A 7 6.80 -3.59 11.19
N GLU A 8 7.03 -3.51 9.90
CA GLU A 8 7.66 -2.38 9.25
C GLU A 8 6.61 -1.57 8.48
N TYR A 9 6.79 -0.25 8.44
CA TYR A 9 5.88 0.66 7.75
C TYR A 9 6.66 1.50 6.75
N ARG A 10 6.11 1.63 5.54
CA ARG A 10 6.73 2.45 4.48
C ARG A 10 5.66 3.26 3.77
N THR A 11 5.87 4.56 3.68
CA THR A 11 4.97 5.48 2.98
C THR A 11 5.49 5.74 1.58
N MET A 12 4.62 5.60 0.60
CA MET A 12 4.98 5.83 -0.80
C MET A 12 4.82 7.30 -1.17
N ILE A 13 5.66 7.75 -2.08
CA ILE A 13 5.62 9.13 -2.60
C ILE A 13 4.46 9.28 -3.60
N GLN A 14 4.16 8.23 -4.36
CA GLN A 14 3.13 8.27 -5.38
C GLN A 14 1.74 8.43 -4.75
N PRO A 15 0.89 9.32 -5.29
CA PRO A 15 -0.42 9.56 -4.70
C PRO A 15 -1.40 8.43 -4.99
N LEU A 16 -2.44 8.37 -4.14
CA LEU A 16 -3.65 7.62 -4.44
C LEU A 16 -4.38 8.28 -5.60
N LEU A 17 -4.95 7.48 -6.49
CA LEU A 17 -5.63 7.95 -7.69
C LEU A 17 -7.08 7.50 -7.71
N ILE A 18 -7.93 8.35 -8.29
CA ILE A 18 -9.31 8.02 -8.64
C ILE A 18 -9.39 8.09 -10.17
N PRO A 19 -9.22 6.94 -10.86
CA PRO A 19 -9.18 6.92 -12.33
C PRO A 19 -10.56 7.10 -12.95
N THR A 20 -10.59 7.24 -14.27
CA THR A 20 -11.85 7.21 -15.02
C THR A 20 -12.50 5.83 -14.95
N ALA A 21 -13.81 5.77 -15.19
CA ALA A 21 -14.56 4.53 -15.07
C ALA A 21 -14.00 3.39 -15.93
N ALA A 22 -13.44 3.69 -17.10
CA ALA A 22 -12.89 2.69 -18.02
C ALA A 22 -11.65 1.98 -17.47
N GLU A 23 -10.95 2.57 -16.48
CA GLU A 23 -9.71 2.05 -15.95
C GLU A 23 -9.90 1.29 -14.63
N LYS A 24 -11.10 1.34 -14.07
CA LYS A 24 -11.38 0.71 -12.77
C LYS A 24 -11.33 -0.82 -12.86
N ARG A 25 -10.71 -1.43 -11.85
CA ARG A 25 -10.64 -2.89 -11.70
C ARG A 25 -11.87 -3.45 -10.97
N ILE A 26 -12.61 -2.62 -10.27
CA ILE A 26 -13.86 -2.96 -9.59
C ILE A 26 -14.90 -1.92 -10.01
N ASP A 27 -16.07 -2.38 -10.38
CA ASP A 27 -17.17 -1.48 -10.78
C ASP A 27 -17.84 -0.89 -9.53
N THR A 28 -17.37 0.27 -9.13
CA THR A 28 -17.89 1.01 -7.99
C THR A 28 -17.60 2.50 -8.15
N ASP A 29 -18.49 3.34 -7.63
CA ASP A 29 -18.28 4.79 -7.60
C ASP A 29 -17.28 5.21 -6.50
N PHE A 30 -16.93 4.29 -5.61
CA PHE A 30 -16.01 4.53 -4.48
C PHE A 30 -14.67 3.83 -4.69
N TYR A 31 -14.13 3.95 -5.89
CA TYR A 31 -12.92 3.26 -6.29
C TYR A 31 -11.67 4.12 -6.10
N VAL A 32 -10.63 3.53 -5.53
CA VAL A 32 -9.30 4.15 -5.42
C VAL A 32 -8.24 3.15 -5.83
N GLU A 33 -7.10 3.64 -6.30
CA GLU A 33 -5.96 2.80 -6.62
C GLU A 33 -4.64 3.51 -6.35
N GLY A 34 -3.57 2.75 -6.25
CA GLY A 34 -2.22 3.27 -6.08
C GLY A 34 -1.23 2.15 -5.88
N TYR A 35 0.04 2.50 -5.77
CA TYR A 35 1.10 1.54 -5.48
C TYR A 35 1.41 1.54 -4.00
N ALA A 36 1.26 0.38 -3.36
CA ALA A 36 1.66 0.20 -1.96
C ALA A 36 3.18 0.26 -1.82
N THR A 37 3.90 -0.20 -2.82
CA THR A 37 5.35 -0.03 -2.95
C THR A 37 5.75 -0.10 -4.42
N THR A 38 6.94 0.44 -4.74
CA THR A 38 7.58 0.25 -6.04
C THR A 38 8.71 -0.77 -5.90
N PHE A 39 9.07 -1.43 -7.02
CA PHE A 39 10.15 -2.41 -7.05
C PHE A 39 11.42 -1.81 -7.63
N ASP A 40 12.57 -2.22 -7.09
CA ASP A 40 13.92 -1.95 -7.59
C ASP A 40 14.27 -0.46 -7.72
N LYS A 41 13.46 0.43 -7.15
CA LYS A 41 13.72 1.88 -7.14
C LYS A 41 14.15 2.29 -5.74
N PRO A 42 15.38 2.79 -5.55
CA PRO A 42 15.80 3.27 -4.25
C PRO A 42 14.98 4.47 -3.80
N TYR A 43 14.67 4.51 -2.52
CA TYR A 43 14.06 5.65 -1.87
C TYR A 43 14.74 5.92 -0.54
N LEU A 44 14.76 7.18 -0.10
CA LEU A 44 15.39 7.57 1.15
C LEU A 44 14.58 6.99 2.32
N LEU A 45 15.22 6.13 3.11
CA LEU A 45 14.59 5.51 4.28
C LEU A 45 14.73 6.39 5.50
N TYR A 46 15.96 6.79 5.81
CA TYR A 46 16.26 7.71 6.91
C TYR A 46 17.66 8.32 6.74
N GLU A 47 17.92 9.34 7.54
CA GLU A 47 19.21 10.02 7.59
C GLU A 47 19.73 9.97 9.02
N TRP A 48 21.00 9.59 9.19
CA TRP A 48 21.63 9.44 10.48
C TRP A 48 23.09 9.84 10.40
N ASP A 49 23.53 10.71 11.31
CA ASP A 49 24.94 11.13 11.45
C ASP A 49 25.52 11.62 10.11
N GLY A 50 24.76 12.41 9.37
CA GLY A 50 25.16 12.96 8.07
C GLY A 50 25.12 11.98 6.91
N ASN A 51 24.75 10.73 7.15
CA ASN A 51 24.64 9.69 6.12
C ASN A 51 23.18 9.45 5.75
N LYS A 52 22.92 9.27 4.48
CA LYS A 52 21.60 8.93 3.96
C LYS A 52 21.52 7.45 3.67
N TYR A 53 20.47 6.81 4.17
CA TYR A 53 20.24 5.38 4.00
C TYR A 53 19.05 5.18 3.09
N TYR A 54 19.29 4.47 1.99
CA TYR A 54 18.27 4.19 0.98
C TYR A 54 17.83 2.74 1.09
N GLU A 55 16.59 2.51 0.72
CA GLU A 55 16.03 1.17 0.65
C GLU A 55 15.42 0.98 -0.73
N ARG A 56 15.47 -0.24 -1.22
CA ARG A 56 14.67 -0.65 -2.37
C ARG A 56 14.03 -1.99 -2.06
N ILE A 57 12.83 -2.19 -2.61
CA ILE A 57 12.14 -3.46 -2.50
C ILE A 57 12.45 -4.26 -3.76
N ASP A 58 13.05 -5.41 -3.60
CA ASP A 58 13.35 -6.31 -4.71
C ASP A 58 12.05 -6.82 -5.33
N ARG A 59 12.01 -6.92 -6.67
CA ARG A 59 10.80 -7.38 -7.37
C ARG A 59 10.35 -8.79 -6.98
N ASN A 60 11.25 -9.58 -6.45
CA ASN A 60 10.94 -10.93 -5.99
C ASN A 60 10.64 -11.01 -4.49
N ALA A 61 10.66 -9.88 -3.78
CA ALA A 61 10.50 -9.84 -2.32
C ALA A 61 9.15 -10.40 -1.86
N LEU A 62 8.12 -10.31 -2.69
CA LEU A 62 6.76 -10.76 -2.35
C LEU A 62 6.45 -12.16 -2.86
N ALA A 63 7.39 -12.84 -3.52
CA ALA A 63 7.12 -14.14 -4.15
C ALA A 63 6.65 -15.22 -3.17
N GLY A 64 7.16 -15.20 -1.92
CA GLY A 64 6.75 -16.13 -0.87
C GLY A 64 5.93 -15.49 0.23
N ALA A 65 5.44 -14.26 0.03
CA ALA A 65 4.73 -13.54 1.08
C ALA A 65 3.33 -14.10 1.30
N ASP A 66 2.91 -14.13 2.57
CA ASP A 66 1.54 -14.45 2.92
C ASP A 66 0.66 -13.23 2.68
N MET A 67 -0.10 -13.28 1.59
CA MET A 67 -1.05 -12.23 1.20
C MET A 67 -2.48 -12.78 1.14
N SER A 68 -2.79 -13.77 1.98
CA SER A 68 -4.08 -14.44 1.99
C SER A 68 -5.24 -13.52 2.37
N ASP A 69 -4.98 -12.53 3.22
CA ASP A 69 -5.99 -11.55 3.59
C ASP A 69 -5.36 -10.20 3.93
N VAL A 70 -5.03 -9.45 2.89
CA VAL A 70 -4.52 -8.09 3.03
C VAL A 70 -5.68 -7.15 3.35
N ILE A 71 -5.45 -6.19 4.23
CA ILE A 71 -6.46 -5.20 4.63
C ILE A 71 -5.98 -3.77 4.37
N MET A 72 -6.94 -2.87 4.18
CA MET A 72 -6.70 -1.44 4.09
C MET A 72 -7.28 -0.75 5.31
N GLN A 73 -6.48 0.11 5.95
CA GLN A 73 -6.85 0.87 7.13
C GLN A 73 -6.35 2.31 7.00
N TYR A 74 -6.95 3.22 7.77
CA TYR A 74 -6.39 4.55 7.93
C TYR A 74 -5.25 4.47 8.95
N ASN A 75 -4.07 4.91 8.54
CA ASN A 75 -2.88 5.00 9.41
C ASN A 75 -2.59 3.68 10.17
N HIS A 76 -2.83 2.54 9.52
CA HIS A 76 -2.53 1.18 10.01
C HIS A 76 -3.25 0.77 11.31
N GLU A 77 -4.35 1.40 11.63
CA GLU A 77 -5.12 1.06 12.83
C GLU A 77 -6.61 1.36 12.63
N GLY A 78 -7.42 0.91 13.58
CA GLY A 78 -8.84 1.18 13.57
C GLY A 78 -9.62 0.29 12.62
N LYS A 79 -10.67 0.83 12.03
CA LYS A 79 -11.59 0.07 11.19
C LYS A 79 -10.95 -0.37 9.88
N VAL A 80 -11.28 -1.58 9.45
CA VAL A 80 -10.89 -2.08 8.13
C VAL A 80 -11.81 -1.45 7.09
N LEU A 81 -11.22 -0.78 6.10
CA LEU A 81 -11.94 -0.06 5.06
C LEU A 81 -12.20 -0.93 3.83
N ALA A 82 -11.29 -1.85 3.55
CA ALA A 82 -11.40 -2.81 2.46
C ALA A 82 -10.55 -4.04 2.80
N ARG A 83 -10.91 -5.18 2.21
CA ARG A 83 -10.30 -6.45 2.56
C ARG A 83 -10.22 -7.38 1.35
N LEU A 84 -9.08 -8.05 1.21
CA LEU A 84 -8.87 -8.97 0.10
C LEU A 84 -9.87 -10.13 0.13
N SER A 85 -10.12 -10.70 1.32
CA SER A 85 -10.95 -11.91 1.43
C SER A 85 -12.42 -11.70 1.05
N ASN A 86 -12.93 -10.46 1.08
CA ASN A 86 -14.31 -10.18 0.64
C ASN A 86 -14.38 -9.50 -0.74
N GLY A 87 -13.25 -9.39 -1.43
CA GLY A 87 -13.21 -8.82 -2.78
C GLY A 87 -13.25 -7.30 -2.88
N THR A 88 -13.19 -6.58 -1.76
CA THR A 88 -13.18 -5.11 -1.76
C THR A 88 -11.79 -4.53 -1.89
N LEU A 89 -10.75 -5.35 -1.76
CA LEU A 89 -9.36 -4.96 -1.94
C LEU A 89 -8.70 -5.93 -2.90
N GLY A 90 -7.93 -5.41 -3.84
CA GLY A 90 -7.07 -6.23 -4.69
C GLY A 90 -5.64 -5.75 -4.63
N VAL A 91 -4.70 -6.68 -4.69
CA VAL A 91 -3.27 -6.39 -4.78
C VAL A 91 -2.67 -7.22 -5.90
N GLU A 92 -1.79 -6.61 -6.67
CA GLU A 92 -1.23 -7.23 -7.87
C GLU A 92 0.21 -6.76 -8.05
N ALA A 93 1.16 -7.70 -8.00
CA ALA A 93 2.54 -7.38 -8.29
C ALA A 93 2.72 -7.26 -9.80
N ASN A 94 3.29 -6.15 -10.24
CA ASN A 94 3.64 -5.93 -11.64
C ASN A 94 5.07 -5.42 -11.76
N ASP A 95 5.49 -5.04 -12.95
CA ASP A 95 6.87 -4.59 -13.19
C ASP A 95 7.23 -3.31 -12.42
N ASN A 96 6.25 -2.51 -12.04
CA ASN A 96 6.48 -1.25 -11.32
C ASN A 96 6.46 -1.41 -9.81
N GLY A 97 5.69 -2.35 -9.28
CA GLY A 97 5.54 -2.52 -7.85
C GLY A 97 4.31 -3.32 -7.48
N LEU A 98 3.81 -3.10 -6.27
CA LEU A 98 2.60 -3.73 -5.77
C LEU A 98 1.42 -2.78 -6.00
N PHE A 99 0.71 -3.01 -7.09
CA PHE A 99 -0.48 -2.24 -7.44
C PHE A 99 -1.63 -2.65 -6.53
N THR A 100 -2.31 -1.67 -5.96
CA THR A 100 -3.38 -1.88 -4.98
C THR A 100 -4.61 -1.11 -5.42
N PHE A 101 -5.77 -1.74 -5.35
CA PHE A 101 -7.03 -1.09 -5.70
C PHE A 101 -8.12 -1.52 -4.73
N ALA A 102 -9.09 -0.64 -4.50
CA ALA A 102 -10.10 -0.85 -3.47
C ALA A 102 -11.45 -0.28 -3.83
N ASP A 103 -12.48 -0.98 -3.36
CA ASP A 103 -13.85 -0.53 -3.33
C ASP A 103 -14.18 -0.03 -1.92
N LEU A 104 -14.36 1.26 -1.76
CA LEU A 104 -14.63 1.90 -0.48
C LEU A 104 -16.13 2.16 -0.27
N SER A 105 -17.00 1.34 -0.88
CA SER A 105 -18.45 1.51 -0.79
C SER A 105 -19.12 0.72 0.33
N LYS A 106 -18.42 -0.21 0.97
CA LYS A 106 -19.07 -1.25 1.80
C LYS A 106 -19.28 -0.84 3.25
N SER A 107 -18.82 0.31 3.68
CA SER A 107 -19.10 0.84 5.02
C SER A 107 -19.09 2.35 4.99
N ARG A 108 -19.69 2.96 6.01
CA ARG A 108 -19.64 4.41 6.15
C ARG A 108 -18.21 4.91 6.34
N ALA A 109 -17.43 4.21 7.17
CA ALA A 109 -16.02 4.57 7.37
C ALA A 109 -15.23 4.55 6.06
N ALA A 110 -15.46 3.55 5.21
CA ALA A 110 -14.80 3.47 3.90
C ALA A 110 -15.26 4.59 2.97
N GLN A 111 -16.55 4.88 2.94
CA GLN A 111 -17.09 5.98 2.13
C GLN A 111 -16.54 7.34 2.59
N ASP A 112 -16.42 7.56 3.88
CA ASP A 112 -15.81 8.77 4.43
C ASP A 112 -14.35 8.87 4.00
N MET A 113 -13.61 7.77 4.00
CA MET A 113 -12.23 7.74 3.52
C MET A 113 -12.15 8.07 2.04
N PHE A 114 -13.06 7.56 1.23
CA PHE A 114 -13.12 7.90 -0.20
C PHE A 114 -13.29 9.41 -0.40
N GLU A 115 -14.18 10.03 0.35
CA GLU A 115 -14.39 11.48 0.28
C GLU A 115 -13.14 12.26 0.70
N GLU A 116 -12.44 11.80 1.72
CA GLU A 116 -11.18 12.42 2.16
C GLU A 116 -10.08 12.31 1.09
N ILE A 117 -9.99 11.18 0.42
CA ILE A 117 -9.06 10.98 -0.70
C ILE A 117 -9.45 11.88 -1.87
N LYS A 118 -10.70 11.89 -2.24
CA LYS A 118 -11.24 12.70 -3.34
C LYS A 118 -10.99 14.18 -3.14
N ASN A 119 -11.11 14.64 -1.91
CA ASN A 119 -10.92 16.06 -1.56
C ASN A 119 -9.49 16.44 -1.21
N GLY A 120 -8.54 15.53 -1.38
CA GLY A 120 -7.12 15.82 -1.17
C GLY A 120 -6.68 15.88 0.29
N LEU A 121 -7.50 15.41 1.22
CA LEU A 121 -7.14 15.36 2.64
C LEU A 121 -6.23 14.17 2.96
N VAL A 122 -6.40 13.07 2.25
CA VAL A 122 -5.56 11.87 2.32
C VAL A 122 -5.02 11.61 0.93
N THR A 123 -3.70 11.62 0.77
CA THR A 123 -3.07 11.64 -0.55
C THR A 123 -2.10 10.49 -0.80
N LYS A 124 -1.65 9.78 0.23
CA LYS A 124 -0.57 8.80 0.11
C LYS A 124 -0.96 7.48 0.73
N MET A 125 -0.33 6.41 0.22
CA MET A 125 -0.47 5.06 0.76
C MET A 125 0.81 4.66 1.48
N SER A 126 0.66 3.96 2.59
CA SER A 126 1.74 3.33 3.33
C SER A 126 1.41 1.84 3.45
N TRP A 127 2.41 0.99 3.38
CA TRP A 127 2.20 -0.43 3.58
C TRP A 127 2.94 -0.93 4.81
N ALA A 128 2.40 -1.97 5.43
CA ALA A 128 2.99 -2.60 6.59
C ALA A 128 3.30 -4.06 6.26
N PHE A 129 4.46 -4.52 6.69
CA PHE A 129 4.94 -5.86 6.38
C PHE A 129 5.85 -6.38 7.48
N ARG A 130 6.07 -7.69 7.49
CA ARG A 130 7.09 -8.33 8.34
C ARG A 130 8.16 -8.91 7.44
N VAL A 131 9.40 -8.72 7.86
CA VAL A 131 10.57 -9.19 7.09
C VAL A 131 10.91 -10.61 7.53
N SER A 132 10.86 -11.55 6.59
CA SER A 132 11.33 -12.92 6.83
C SER A 132 12.81 -13.06 6.48
N ASP A 133 13.32 -12.23 5.57
CA ASP A 133 14.70 -12.20 5.14
C ASP A 133 15.08 -10.78 4.72
N CYS A 134 16.35 -10.41 4.94
CA CYS A 134 16.83 -9.06 4.65
C CYS A 134 18.27 -9.11 4.19
N LEU A 135 18.53 -8.47 3.05
CA LEU A 135 19.88 -8.32 2.50
C LEU A 135 20.37 -6.89 2.68
N LEU A 136 21.63 -6.73 3.06
CA LEU A 136 22.31 -5.44 3.11
C LEU A 136 23.26 -5.30 1.93
N TYR A 137 23.23 -4.16 1.30
CA TYR A 137 24.12 -3.84 0.19
C TYR A 137 25.04 -2.67 0.57
#